data_f94146ee76c8d7ebbe6049029bb569de
#
_entry.id   f94146ee76c8d7ebbe6049029bb569de
#
_cell.length_a   1.000
_cell.length_b   1.000
_cell.length_c   1.000
_cell.angle_alpha   90.00
_cell.angle_beta   90.00
_cell.angle_gamma   90.00
#
_symmetry.space_group_name_H-M   'P 1'
#
loop_
_entity.id
_entity.type
_entity.pdbx_description
1 polymer ?
#
loop_
_entity_poly.entity_id
_entity_poly.type
_entity_poly.pdbx_seq_one_letter_code
_entity_poly.pdbx_strand_id
1 'polypeptide(L)'
;MLQRLEKKDALRAVLRGAHDEAQALGSSTVEAEHLLLALAADEHDPTGRLLVESGLDHEEVRGALELETERSLGAVGVALSEFTLPETTGAPRRRPKLAASARRVIERAARIMAARRDRRITSSHLLLGILGADIGTVPRALAAADVDREALAVRAERLLA
;
A
#
# COMPACT_ATOMS: atom_id res chain seq x y z
N MET A 1 -10.89 -21.58 -15.89
CA MET A 1 -10.20 -20.82 -16.97
C MET A 1 -10.18 -19.32 -16.70
N LEU A 2 -11.21 -18.72 -16.13
CA LEU A 2 -11.26 -17.31 -15.76
C LEU A 2 -10.26 -16.94 -14.67
N GLN A 3 -10.08 -17.74 -13.62
CA GLN A 3 -9.08 -17.51 -12.55
C GLN A 3 -7.61 -17.50 -13.04
N ARG A 4 -7.34 -18.07 -14.20
CA ARG A 4 -5.99 -18.09 -14.81
C ARG A 4 -5.65 -16.83 -15.57
N LEU A 5 -6.66 -16.05 -15.98
CA LEU A 5 -6.51 -14.78 -16.66
C LEU A 5 -6.31 -13.62 -15.65
N GLU A 6 -6.96 -13.71 -14.48
CA GLU A 6 -6.88 -12.69 -13.41
C GLU A 6 -5.50 -12.65 -12.74
N LYS A 7 -4.81 -13.79 -12.62
CA LYS A 7 -3.42 -13.84 -12.11
C LYS A 7 -2.36 -13.24 -13.06
N LYS A 8 -2.76 -12.82 -14.26
CA LYS A 8 -1.77 -12.45 -15.30
C LYS A 8 -1.06 -11.12 -15.07
N ASP A 9 -1.65 -10.22 -14.32
CA ASP A 9 -1.13 -8.86 -14.16
C ASP A 9 -1.41 -8.23 -12.79
N ALA A 10 -1.26 -8.99 -11.69
CA ALA A 10 -1.48 -8.48 -10.33
C ALA A 10 -0.67 -7.19 -10.07
N LEU A 11 0.60 -7.17 -10.48
CA LEU A 11 1.44 -5.98 -10.35
C LEU A 11 0.84 -4.76 -11.07
N ARG A 12 0.37 -4.95 -12.31
CA ARG A 12 -0.26 -3.86 -13.07
C ARG A 12 -1.57 -3.40 -12.46
N ALA A 13 -2.39 -4.34 -11.99
CA ALA A 13 -3.65 -4.01 -11.33
C ALA A 13 -3.42 -3.20 -10.05
N VAL A 14 -2.49 -3.64 -9.20
CA VAL A 14 -2.14 -2.94 -7.96
C VAL A 14 -1.50 -1.57 -8.27
N LEU A 15 -0.62 -1.48 -9.25
CA LEU A 15 -0.04 -0.18 -9.65
C LEU A 15 -1.09 0.80 -10.17
N ARG A 16 -2.07 0.31 -10.92
CA ARG A 16 -3.18 1.14 -11.40
C ARG A 16 -4.00 1.66 -10.23
N GLY A 17 -4.41 0.77 -9.31
CA GLY A 17 -5.11 1.14 -8.10
C GLY A 17 -4.32 2.13 -7.25
N ALA A 18 -3.00 1.93 -7.10
CA ALA A 18 -2.14 2.84 -6.36
C ALA A 18 -2.03 4.23 -7.00
N HIS A 19 -2.06 4.32 -8.34
CA HIS A 19 -2.15 5.61 -9.02
C HIS A 19 -3.48 6.30 -8.74
N ASP A 20 -4.59 5.56 -8.78
CA ASP A 20 -5.92 6.09 -8.49
C ASP A 20 -5.99 6.59 -7.04
N GLU A 21 -5.44 5.86 -6.07
CA GLU A 21 -5.33 6.27 -4.67
C GLU A 21 -4.48 7.54 -4.52
N ALA A 22 -3.32 7.60 -5.16
CA ALA A 22 -2.46 8.78 -5.13
C ALA A 22 -3.18 10.01 -5.71
N GLN A 23 -3.89 9.87 -6.81
CA GLN A 23 -4.68 10.95 -7.40
C GLN A 23 -5.82 11.39 -6.48
N ALA A 24 -6.54 10.46 -5.88
CA ALA A 24 -7.64 10.76 -4.95
C ALA A 24 -7.16 11.55 -3.72
N LEU A 25 -5.94 11.28 -3.26
CA LEU A 25 -5.29 11.97 -2.15
C LEU A 25 -4.54 13.24 -2.58
N GLY A 26 -4.55 13.60 -3.87
CA GLY A 26 -3.85 14.77 -4.39
C GLY A 26 -2.32 14.63 -4.38
N SER A 27 -1.80 13.41 -4.27
CA SER A 27 -0.36 13.16 -4.30
C SER A 27 0.19 13.21 -5.73
N SER A 28 1.37 13.83 -5.88
CA SER A 28 2.12 13.83 -7.14
C SER A 28 2.96 12.57 -7.35
N THR A 29 3.04 11.72 -6.33
CA THR A 29 3.83 10.49 -6.34
C THR A 29 3.03 9.29 -5.80
N VAL A 30 3.35 8.11 -6.31
CA VAL A 30 2.87 6.84 -5.77
C VAL A 30 3.90 6.35 -4.74
N GLU A 31 3.51 6.33 -3.48
CA GLU A 31 4.28 5.85 -2.35
C GLU A 31 3.84 4.43 -1.94
N ALA A 32 4.54 3.83 -0.98
CA ALA A 32 4.20 2.49 -0.46
C ALA A 32 2.78 2.41 0.11
N GLU A 33 2.31 3.48 0.77
CA GLU A 33 0.95 3.57 1.31
C GLU A 33 -0.13 3.46 0.24
N HIS A 34 0.09 4.00 -0.95
CA HIS A 34 -0.86 3.88 -2.05
C HIS A 34 -0.94 2.44 -2.59
N LEU A 35 0.17 1.70 -2.56
CA LEU A 35 0.17 0.27 -2.87
C LEU A 35 -0.63 -0.53 -1.82
N LEU A 36 -0.48 -0.20 -0.54
CA LEU A 36 -1.22 -0.86 0.54
C LEU A 36 -2.72 -0.58 0.42
N LEU A 37 -3.12 0.68 0.16
CA LEU A 37 -4.52 1.04 -0.09
C LEU A 37 -5.11 0.29 -1.27
N ALA A 38 -4.37 0.19 -2.38
CA ALA A 38 -4.80 -0.55 -3.56
C ALA A 38 -4.99 -2.05 -3.27
N LEU A 39 -4.12 -2.66 -2.47
CA LEU A 39 -4.27 -4.05 -2.04
C LEU A 39 -5.51 -4.24 -1.15
N ALA A 40 -5.73 -3.32 -0.21
CA ALA A 40 -6.88 -3.37 0.71
C ALA A 40 -8.22 -3.13 0.00
N ALA A 41 -8.23 -2.41 -1.11
CA ALA A 41 -9.43 -2.14 -1.90
C ALA A 41 -9.93 -3.35 -2.71
N ASP A 42 -9.07 -4.32 -2.99
CA ASP A 42 -9.44 -5.50 -3.79
C ASP A 42 -9.81 -6.70 -2.91
N GLU A 43 -11.03 -6.71 -2.40
CA GLU A 43 -11.56 -7.80 -1.59
C GLU A 43 -11.78 -9.12 -2.36
N HIS A 44 -11.68 -9.10 -3.69
CA HIS A 44 -11.75 -10.30 -4.51
C HIS A 44 -10.42 -11.05 -4.56
N ASP A 45 -9.31 -10.34 -4.38
CA ASP A 45 -7.98 -10.94 -4.27
C ASP A 45 -7.77 -11.57 -2.88
N PRO A 46 -7.14 -12.75 -2.78
CA PRO A 46 -6.85 -13.38 -1.49
C PRO A 46 -6.06 -12.50 -0.52
N THR A 47 -5.19 -11.63 -1.03
CA THR A 47 -4.41 -10.71 -0.21
C THR A 47 -5.28 -9.59 0.36
N GLY A 48 -6.20 -9.06 -0.44
CA GLY A 48 -7.18 -8.07 0.03
C GLY A 48 -8.08 -8.65 1.12
N ARG A 49 -8.58 -9.87 0.92
CA ARG A 49 -9.34 -10.58 1.97
C ARG A 49 -8.54 -10.78 3.26
N LEU A 50 -7.26 -11.16 3.13
CA LEU A 50 -6.38 -11.28 4.29
C LEU A 50 -6.25 -9.97 5.05
N LEU A 51 -6.14 -8.84 4.35
CA LEU A 51 -6.10 -7.52 4.97
C LEU A 51 -7.40 -7.20 5.71
N VAL A 52 -8.55 -7.43 5.09
CA VAL A 52 -9.86 -7.24 5.75
C VAL A 52 -9.99 -8.11 7.00
N GLU A 53 -9.65 -9.39 6.92
CA GLU A 53 -9.66 -10.32 8.06
C GLU A 53 -8.69 -9.92 9.18
N SER A 54 -7.67 -9.14 8.85
CA SER A 54 -6.68 -8.62 9.80
C SER A 54 -7.05 -7.23 10.35
N GLY A 55 -8.26 -6.74 10.07
CA GLY A 55 -8.71 -5.41 10.48
C GLY A 55 -8.06 -4.27 9.69
N LEU A 56 -7.59 -4.55 8.49
CA LEU A 56 -6.94 -3.61 7.58
C LEU A 56 -7.72 -3.50 6.26
N ASP A 57 -9.01 -3.27 6.34
CA ASP A 57 -9.77 -2.88 5.16
C ASP A 57 -9.30 -1.50 4.64
N HIS A 58 -9.80 -1.10 3.50
CA HIS A 58 -9.38 0.16 2.87
C HIS A 58 -9.57 1.39 3.78
N GLU A 59 -10.69 1.47 4.50
CA GLU A 59 -10.97 2.60 5.40
C GLU A 59 -10.07 2.59 6.63
N GLU A 60 -9.83 1.42 7.22
CA GLU A 60 -8.92 1.28 8.37
C GLU A 60 -7.48 1.63 8.01
N VAL A 61 -6.99 1.18 6.84
CA VAL A 61 -5.67 1.57 6.34
C VAL A 61 -5.60 3.08 6.12
N ARG A 62 -6.61 3.65 5.51
CA ARG A 62 -6.69 5.10 5.28
C ARG A 62 -6.67 5.88 6.59
N GLY A 63 -7.49 5.47 7.56
CA GLY A 63 -7.53 6.09 8.89
C GLY A 63 -6.18 6.00 9.62
N ALA A 64 -5.50 4.86 9.55
CA ALA A 64 -4.17 4.68 10.14
C ALA A 64 -3.13 5.60 9.51
N LEU A 65 -3.17 5.78 8.19
CA LEU A 65 -2.26 6.70 7.47
C LEU A 65 -2.56 8.16 7.78
N GLU A 66 -3.82 8.55 7.88
CA GLU A 66 -4.23 9.89 8.29
C GLU A 66 -3.74 10.20 9.70
N LEU A 67 -3.94 9.29 10.65
CA LEU A 67 -3.47 9.43 12.03
C LEU A 67 -1.93 9.54 12.10
N GLU A 68 -1.21 8.75 11.31
CA GLU A 68 0.25 8.85 11.22
C GLU A 68 0.70 10.21 10.69
N THR A 69 0.02 10.72 9.67
CA THR A 69 0.30 12.05 9.11
C THR A 69 0.08 13.14 10.15
N GLU A 70 -1.02 13.11 10.89
CA GLU A 70 -1.31 14.05 11.97
C GLU A 70 -0.25 14.01 13.06
N ARG A 71 0.16 12.81 13.49
CA ARG A 71 1.20 12.62 14.50
C ARG A 71 2.56 13.14 14.04
N SER A 72 2.93 12.86 12.80
CA SER A 72 4.20 13.31 12.22
C SER A 72 4.24 14.84 12.10
N LEU A 73 3.16 15.48 11.70
CA LEU A 73 3.04 16.94 11.64
C LEU A 73 3.01 17.56 13.04
N GLY A 74 2.30 16.97 13.98
CA GLY A 74 2.25 17.39 15.37
C GLY A 74 3.63 17.35 16.05
N ALA A 75 4.46 16.37 15.72
CA ALA A 75 5.83 16.26 16.25
C ALA A 75 6.75 17.40 15.80
N VAL A 76 6.46 18.03 14.65
CA VAL A 76 7.19 19.23 14.16
C VAL A 76 6.46 20.54 14.46
N GLY A 77 5.41 20.51 15.30
CA GLY A 77 4.68 21.71 15.72
C GLY A 77 3.69 22.24 14.68
N VAL A 78 3.27 21.42 13.73
CA VAL A 78 2.32 21.80 12.68
C VAL A 78 0.96 21.17 12.98
N ALA A 79 -0.08 21.98 13.15
CA ALA A 79 -1.46 21.49 13.24
C ALA A 79 -2.13 21.58 11.86
N LEU A 80 -2.68 20.48 11.38
CA LEU A 80 -3.40 20.43 10.08
C LEU A 80 -4.57 21.44 10.04
N SER A 81 -5.16 21.74 11.18
CA SER A 81 -6.23 22.75 11.30
C SER A 81 -5.81 24.18 10.96
N GLU A 82 -4.51 24.46 10.94
CA GLU A 82 -3.95 25.78 10.60
C GLU A 82 -3.69 25.95 9.09
N PHE A 83 -3.79 24.87 8.33
CA PHE A 83 -3.61 24.89 6.88
C PHE A 83 -4.93 24.72 6.15
N THR A 84 -5.43 25.79 5.58
CA THR A 84 -6.44 25.71 4.53
C THR A 84 -5.72 25.19 3.28
N LEU A 85 -5.87 23.89 2.98
CA LEU A 85 -5.37 23.35 1.72
C LEU A 85 -6.09 24.11 0.60
N PRO A 86 -5.38 24.74 -0.33
CA PRO A 86 -6.02 25.35 -1.48
C PRO A 86 -6.77 24.27 -2.24
N GLU A 87 -8.05 24.51 -2.53
CA GLU A 87 -8.79 23.67 -3.47
C GLU A 87 -7.98 23.61 -4.75
N THR A 88 -7.60 22.39 -5.14
CA THR A 88 -6.84 22.16 -6.36
C THR A 88 -7.72 22.47 -7.57
N THR A 89 -7.75 23.74 -7.97
CA THR A 89 -8.39 24.17 -9.21
C THR A 89 -7.57 23.66 -10.40
N GLY A 90 -8.06 22.60 -11.06
CA GLY A 90 -8.04 22.46 -12.50
C GLY A 90 -6.72 22.46 -13.28
N ALA A 91 -5.55 22.22 -12.70
CA ALA A 91 -4.36 21.94 -13.50
C ALA A 91 -4.44 20.52 -14.09
N PRO A 92 -3.99 20.28 -15.35
CA PRO A 92 -3.95 18.94 -15.90
C PRO A 92 -3.08 18.08 -14.98
N ARG A 93 -3.73 17.15 -14.27
CA ARG A 93 -3.08 16.28 -13.29
C ARG A 93 -2.12 15.36 -14.04
N ARG A 94 -0.83 15.64 -13.96
CA ARG A 94 0.17 14.69 -14.41
C ARG A 94 -0.02 13.39 -13.63
N ARG A 95 0.07 12.26 -14.34
CA ARG A 95 0.01 10.95 -13.72
C ARG A 95 1.08 10.87 -12.63
N PRO A 96 0.73 10.47 -11.37
CA PRO A 96 1.69 10.37 -10.29
C PRO A 96 2.88 9.48 -10.66
N LYS A 97 4.09 9.90 -10.31
CA LYS A 97 5.31 9.14 -10.55
C LYS A 97 5.57 8.18 -9.41
N LEU A 98 6.19 7.06 -9.72
CA LEU A 98 6.60 6.08 -8.72
C LEU A 98 7.71 6.66 -7.84
N ALA A 99 7.45 6.79 -6.54
CA ALA A 99 8.42 7.26 -5.56
C ALA A 99 9.37 6.13 -5.10
N ALA A 100 10.41 6.51 -4.37
CA ALA A 100 11.42 5.57 -3.89
C ALA A 100 10.83 4.48 -2.98
N SER A 101 9.86 4.83 -2.11
CA SER A 101 9.21 3.87 -1.22
C SER A 101 8.48 2.78 -1.99
N ALA A 102 7.70 3.14 -3.01
CA ALA A 102 6.99 2.19 -3.86
C ALA A 102 7.95 1.33 -4.69
N ARG A 103 9.04 1.92 -5.24
CA ARG A 103 10.06 1.14 -5.96
C ARG A 103 10.70 0.09 -5.07
N ARG A 104 11.04 0.43 -3.83
CA ARG A 104 11.62 -0.52 -2.86
C ARG A 104 10.67 -1.67 -2.53
N VAL A 105 9.36 -1.41 -2.46
CA VAL A 105 8.35 -2.46 -2.31
C VAL A 105 8.41 -3.44 -3.48
N ILE A 106 8.41 -2.93 -4.71
CA ILE A 106 8.46 -3.76 -5.93
C ILE A 106 9.77 -4.56 -5.99
N GLU A 107 10.91 -3.93 -5.65
CA GLU A 107 12.20 -4.62 -5.60
C GLU A 107 12.23 -5.75 -4.57
N ARG A 108 11.67 -5.52 -3.37
CA ARG A 108 11.55 -6.57 -2.35
C ARG A 108 10.63 -7.70 -2.82
N ALA A 109 9.48 -7.36 -3.39
CA ALA A 109 8.56 -8.34 -3.97
C ALA A 109 9.23 -9.19 -5.05
N ALA A 110 10.00 -8.57 -5.93
CA ALA A 110 10.76 -9.28 -6.97
C ALA A 110 11.82 -10.21 -6.38
N ARG A 111 12.53 -9.82 -5.33
CA ARG A 111 13.50 -10.68 -4.63
C ARG A 111 12.80 -11.88 -3.98
N ILE A 112 11.67 -11.68 -3.33
CA ILE A 112 10.88 -12.76 -2.71
C ILE A 112 10.42 -13.73 -3.79
N MET A 113 9.86 -13.23 -4.87
CA MET A 113 9.45 -14.02 -6.03
C MET A 113 10.60 -14.87 -6.57
N ALA A 114 11.78 -14.27 -6.78
CA ALA A 114 12.95 -14.96 -7.30
C ALA A 114 13.48 -16.04 -6.34
N ALA A 115 13.55 -15.73 -5.04
CA ALA A 115 14.01 -16.67 -4.02
C ALA A 115 13.08 -17.91 -3.90
N ARG A 116 11.79 -17.71 -4.10
CA ARG A 116 10.78 -18.78 -4.11
C ARG A 116 10.69 -19.51 -5.44
N ARG A 117 11.36 -19.00 -6.48
CA ARG A 117 11.26 -19.51 -7.86
C ARG A 117 9.85 -19.39 -8.44
N ASP A 118 9.07 -18.45 -7.96
CA ASP A 118 7.75 -18.16 -8.50
C ASP A 118 7.90 -17.45 -9.86
N ARG A 119 6.93 -17.66 -10.73
CA ARG A 119 7.02 -17.15 -12.11
C ARG A 119 6.59 -15.70 -12.27
N ARG A 120 5.87 -15.15 -11.29
CA ARG A 120 5.24 -13.82 -11.36
C ARG A 120 5.10 -13.21 -9.98
N ILE A 121 5.14 -11.88 -9.93
CA ILE A 121 4.76 -11.12 -8.76
C ILE A 121 3.24 -11.19 -8.60
N THR A 122 2.79 -11.58 -7.42
CA THR A 122 1.38 -11.58 -6.99
C THR A 122 1.14 -10.46 -5.97
N SER A 123 -0.12 -10.21 -5.63
CA SER A 123 -0.49 -9.28 -4.57
C SER A 123 0.16 -9.63 -3.23
N SER A 124 0.30 -10.92 -2.91
CA SER A 124 0.97 -11.39 -1.69
C SER A 124 2.47 -11.05 -1.67
N HIS A 125 3.17 -11.14 -2.80
CA HIS A 125 4.55 -10.69 -2.90
C HIS A 125 4.67 -9.18 -2.63
N LEU A 126 3.73 -8.39 -3.15
CA LEU A 126 3.70 -6.95 -2.92
C LEU A 126 3.41 -6.62 -1.46
N LEU A 127 2.47 -7.31 -0.83
CA LEU A 127 2.20 -7.15 0.60
C LEU A 127 3.44 -7.48 1.43
N LEU A 128 4.12 -8.59 1.16
CA LEU A 128 5.38 -8.93 1.84
C LEU A 128 6.47 -7.88 1.59
N GLY A 129 6.53 -7.32 0.39
CA GLY A 129 7.42 -6.21 0.06
C GLY A 129 7.12 -4.94 0.88
N ILE A 130 5.85 -4.66 1.14
CA ILE A 130 5.41 -3.55 2.00
C ILE A 130 5.80 -3.83 3.46
N LEU A 131 5.45 -5.01 3.97
CA LEU A 131 5.71 -5.40 5.36
C LEU A 131 7.20 -5.52 5.69
N GLY A 132 8.04 -5.71 4.70
CA GLY A 132 9.50 -5.77 4.84
C GLY A 132 10.18 -4.42 5.05
N ALA A 133 9.46 -3.31 5.10
CA ALA A 133 10.01 -2.00 5.42
C ALA A 133 10.07 -1.79 6.93
N ASP A 134 11.23 -1.40 7.45
CA ASP A 134 11.41 -1.09 8.88
C ASP A 134 11.19 0.38 9.20
N ILE A 135 11.33 1.24 8.22
CA ILE A 135 11.17 2.69 8.34
C ILE A 135 10.23 3.22 7.26
N GLY A 136 9.55 4.31 7.55
CA GLY A 136 8.65 4.99 6.64
C GLY A 136 7.23 5.14 7.20
N THR A 137 6.34 5.70 6.40
CA THR A 137 4.95 5.99 6.78
C THR A 137 4.18 4.71 7.11
N VAL A 138 4.26 3.69 6.27
CA VAL A 138 3.49 2.45 6.45
C VAL A 138 3.87 1.72 7.75
N PRO A 139 5.16 1.45 8.07
CA PRO A 139 5.49 0.80 9.34
C PRO A 139 4.98 1.56 10.57
N ARG A 140 5.05 2.90 10.55
CA ARG A 140 4.56 3.73 11.65
C ARG A 140 3.02 3.71 11.75
N ALA A 141 2.32 3.77 10.61
CA ALA A 141 0.87 3.68 10.57
C ALA A 141 0.38 2.32 11.09
N LEU A 142 0.99 1.21 10.67
CA LEU A 142 0.65 -0.13 11.14
C LEU A 142 0.92 -0.30 12.65
N ALA A 143 2.04 0.24 13.14
CA ALA A 143 2.35 0.24 14.58
C ALA A 143 1.33 1.08 15.37
N ALA A 144 0.91 2.23 14.86
CA ALA A 144 -0.10 3.07 15.46
C ALA A 144 -1.49 2.41 15.49
N ALA A 145 -1.79 1.55 14.54
CA ALA A 145 -3.00 0.73 14.48
C ALA A 145 -2.89 -0.59 15.26
N ASP A 146 -1.80 -0.80 16.02
CA ASP A 146 -1.54 -2.01 16.80
C ASP A 146 -1.56 -3.31 15.97
N VAL A 147 -1.05 -3.24 14.75
CA VAL A 147 -0.98 -4.37 13.83
C VAL A 147 0.31 -5.15 14.04
N ASP A 148 0.17 -6.45 14.29
CA ASP A 148 1.28 -7.38 14.31
C ASP A 148 1.76 -7.68 12.88
N ARG A 149 2.80 -6.96 12.43
CA ARG A 149 3.38 -7.10 11.10
C ARG A 149 3.93 -8.49 10.82
N GLU A 150 4.54 -9.12 11.84
CA GLU A 150 5.15 -10.45 11.68
C GLU A 150 4.07 -11.50 11.47
N ALA A 151 3.01 -11.48 12.28
CA ALA A 151 1.88 -12.38 12.12
C ALA A 151 1.20 -12.18 10.76
N LEU A 152 1.03 -10.94 10.32
CA LEU A 152 0.47 -10.63 9.00
C LEU A 152 1.37 -11.14 7.87
N ALA A 153 2.69 -10.99 7.97
CA ALA A 153 3.64 -11.50 7.00
C ALA A 153 3.58 -13.04 6.88
N VAL A 154 3.54 -13.74 8.01
CA VAL A 154 3.38 -15.21 8.03
C VAL A 154 2.09 -15.64 7.31
N ARG A 155 1.00 -14.94 7.53
CA ARG A 155 -0.28 -15.22 6.83
C ARG A 155 -0.18 -14.93 5.33
N ALA A 156 0.48 -13.84 4.94
CA ALA A 156 0.71 -13.50 3.54
C ALA A 156 1.60 -14.53 2.83
N GLU A 157 2.63 -15.06 3.50
CA GLU A 157 3.47 -16.14 2.97
C GLU A 157 2.68 -17.41 2.69
N ARG A 158 1.71 -17.74 3.52
CA ARG A 158 0.83 -18.90 3.31
C ARG A 158 -0.02 -18.80 2.04
N LEU A 159 -0.32 -17.60 1.58
CA LEU A 159 -1.01 -17.39 0.30
C LEU A 159 -0.13 -17.69 -0.92
N LEU A 160 1.18 -17.81 -0.73
CA LEU A 160 2.15 -18.17 -1.77
C LEU A 160 2.44 -19.67 -1.83
N ALA A 161 1.93 -20.44 -0.88
CA ALA A 161 2.15 -21.87 -0.79
C ALA A 161 1.42 -22.67 -1.89
#